data_580efe038f6745749b9d256df7298437
#
_entry.id   580efe038f6745749b9d256df7298437
#
_cell.length_a   1.000
_cell.length_b   1.000
_cell.length_c   1.000
_cell.angle_alpha   90.00
_cell.angle_beta   90.00
_cell.angle_gamma   90.00
#
_symmetry.space_group_name_H-M   'P 1'
#
loop_
_entity.id
_entity.type
_entity.pdbx_description
1 polymer ?
#
loop_
_entity_poly.entity_id
_entity_poly.type
_entity_poly.pdbx_seq_one_letter_code
_entity_poly.pdbx_strand_id
1 'polypeptide(L)'
;MPDLLQQARQARVIDLAQTYYAGMPHWPTHPPFAMARTKEHGDFVLEGGVSSAAELIAFGTHVGTHIDGLGHFSCGGRLFAGLTMEEAGIDGVPPIVRRGIWMDAAPGAELSENYVIGREELEAGLSSPVEPGDVVLVRTGWGRRWRDARRFVNEQRQPGIGIDAARWLSSRGVFAAGADNVALERIPSPRMEVHVHLLVESGIHILECLNLEV
;
A
#
# COMPACT_ATOMS: atom_id res chain seq x y z
N MET A 1 11.29 5.43 31.86
CA MET A 1 10.36 5.13 30.75
C MET A 1 10.16 3.62 30.73
N PRO A 2 8.94 3.10 30.53
CA PRO A 2 8.76 1.66 30.34
C PRO A 2 9.62 1.21 29.15
N ASP A 3 10.20 0.01 29.28
CA ASP A 3 11.00 -0.61 28.22
C ASP A 3 10.15 -0.76 26.95
N LEU A 4 10.66 -0.34 25.80
CA LEU A 4 9.99 -0.46 24.50
C LEU A 4 9.52 -1.90 24.24
N LEU A 5 10.30 -2.89 24.64
CA LEU A 5 9.93 -4.30 24.52
C LEU A 5 8.70 -4.66 25.37
N GLN A 6 8.60 -4.07 26.57
CA GLN A 6 7.43 -4.27 27.43
C GLN A 6 6.18 -3.62 26.84
N GLN A 7 6.32 -2.42 26.30
CA GLN A 7 5.21 -1.74 25.58
C GLN A 7 4.78 -2.55 24.36
N ALA A 8 5.72 -3.03 23.54
CA ALA A 8 5.41 -3.82 22.35
C ALA A 8 4.70 -5.14 22.69
N ARG A 9 5.07 -5.81 23.81
CA ARG A 9 4.40 -7.04 24.28
C ARG A 9 2.96 -6.81 24.73
N GLN A 10 2.61 -5.60 25.15
CA GLN A 10 1.28 -5.24 25.63
C GLN A 10 0.45 -4.55 24.54
N ALA A 11 1.06 -4.17 23.43
CA ALA A 11 0.38 -3.50 22.34
C ALA A 11 -0.58 -4.45 21.61
N ARG A 12 -1.73 -3.92 21.19
CA ARG A 12 -2.58 -4.59 20.20
C ARG A 12 -1.91 -4.44 18.83
N VAL A 13 -1.54 -5.55 18.22
CA VAL A 13 -1.04 -5.58 16.84
C VAL A 13 -2.23 -5.68 15.88
N ILE A 14 -2.26 -4.81 14.88
CA ILE A 14 -3.27 -4.79 13.84
C ILE A 14 -2.55 -5.02 12.51
N ASP A 15 -2.91 -6.10 11.82
CA ASP A 15 -2.40 -6.40 10.48
C ASP A 15 -3.20 -5.63 9.44
N LEU A 16 -2.53 -4.74 8.71
CA LEU A 16 -3.13 -3.93 7.65
C LEU A 16 -2.95 -4.56 6.26
N ALA A 17 -2.44 -5.79 6.17
CA ALA A 17 -2.31 -6.48 4.91
C ALA A 17 -3.65 -7.12 4.47
N GLN A 18 -3.93 -7.06 3.18
CA GLN A 18 -5.00 -7.83 2.58
C GLN A 18 -4.61 -9.31 2.46
N THR A 19 -5.57 -10.20 2.59
CA THR A 19 -5.34 -11.63 2.33
C THR A 19 -5.04 -11.86 0.86
N TYR A 20 -3.95 -12.57 0.55
CA TYR A 20 -3.59 -12.98 -0.80
C TYR A 20 -4.30 -14.28 -1.17
N TYR A 21 -4.85 -14.36 -2.38
CA TYR A 21 -5.52 -15.55 -2.92
C TYR A 21 -5.52 -15.53 -4.46
N ALA A 22 -5.59 -16.69 -5.08
CA ALA A 22 -5.69 -16.78 -6.54
C ALA A 22 -6.96 -16.09 -7.05
N GLY A 23 -6.82 -15.15 -7.98
CA GLY A 23 -7.92 -14.32 -8.48
C GLY A 23 -8.17 -13.04 -7.68
N MET A 24 -7.32 -12.69 -6.72
CA MET A 24 -7.39 -11.40 -6.02
C MET A 24 -7.20 -10.22 -6.98
N PRO A 25 -7.63 -9.01 -6.60
CA PRO A 25 -7.46 -7.81 -7.42
C PRO A 25 -6.00 -7.58 -7.80
N HIS A 26 -5.77 -7.17 -9.04
CA HIS A 26 -4.49 -6.66 -9.54
C HIS A 26 -4.74 -5.63 -10.63
N TRP A 27 -3.82 -4.70 -10.79
CA TRP A 27 -3.87 -3.77 -11.91
C TRP A 27 -3.72 -4.52 -13.24
N PRO A 28 -4.47 -4.18 -14.31
CA PRO A 28 -4.52 -4.98 -15.54
C PRO A 28 -3.17 -5.24 -16.23
N THR A 29 -2.19 -4.36 -16.04
CA THR A 29 -0.85 -4.52 -16.63
C THR A 29 0.13 -5.26 -15.71
N HIS A 30 -0.25 -5.58 -14.47
CA HIS A 30 0.61 -6.29 -13.52
C HIS A 30 0.30 -7.79 -13.55
N PRO A 31 1.33 -8.65 -13.40
CA PRO A 31 1.11 -10.09 -13.27
C PRO A 31 0.23 -10.41 -12.07
N PRO A 32 -0.77 -11.30 -12.20
CA PRO A 32 -1.63 -11.68 -11.09
C PRO A 32 -0.87 -12.49 -10.03
N PHE A 33 -1.44 -12.56 -8.82
CA PHE A 33 -1.01 -13.54 -7.82
C PHE A 33 -1.35 -14.95 -8.29
N ALA A 34 -0.36 -15.81 -8.32
CA ALA A 34 -0.49 -17.24 -8.61
C ALA A 34 0.13 -18.07 -7.50
N MET A 35 -0.55 -19.13 -7.10
CA MET A 35 -0.05 -20.13 -6.16
C MET A 35 -0.38 -21.51 -6.69
N ALA A 36 0.60 -22.39 -6.68
CA ALA A 36 0.45 -23.79 -7.06
C ALA A 36 1.10 -24.68 -6.01
N ARG A 37 0.43 -25.77 -5.65
CA ARG A 37 1.04 -26.79 -4.83
C ARG A 37 2.00 -27.59 -5.67
N THR A 38 3.26 -27.65 -5.26
CA THR A 38 4.33 -28.38 -5.97
C THR A 38 4.61 -29.75 -5.38
N LYS A 39 4.15 -29.98 -4.14
CA LYS A 39 4.22 -31.25 -3.45
C LYS A 39 3.08 -31.35 -2.44
N GLU A 40 2.43 -32.52 -2.39
CA GLU A 40 1.40 -32.83 -1.41
C GLU A 40 1.87 -33.86 -0.37
N HIS A 41 1.14 -33.95 0.75
CA HIS A 41 1.39 -35.01 1.71
C HIS A 41 1.17 -36.38 1.06
N GLY A 42 2.13 -37.28 1.19
CA GLY A 42 2.09 -38.60 0.58
C GLY A 42 2.84 -38.73 -0.76
N ASP A 43 3.18 -37.64 -1.46
CA ASP A 43 3.97 -37.68 -2.70
C ASP A 43 5.38 -38.23 -2.48
N PHE A 44 5.97 -37.90 -1.33
CA PHE A 44 7.25 -38.42 -0.88
C PHE A 44 7.16 -38.71 0.62
N VAL A 45 7.36 -39.97 1.01
CA VAL A 45 7.24 -40.43 2.38
C VAL A 45 8.58 -40.94 2.90
N LEU A 46 9.04 -40.38 3.99
CA LEU A 46 10.22 -40.80 4.72
C LEU A 46 9.92 -41.97 5.65
N GLU A 47 10.96 -42.53 6.26
CA GLU A 47 10.82 -43.57 7.30
C GLU A 47 9.91 -43.06 8.43
N GLY A 48 9.06 -43.96 8.96
CA GLY A 48 8.07 -43.59 9.98
C GLY A 48 6.82 -42.87 9.44
N GLY A 49 6.64 -42.78 8.11
CA GLY A 49 5.43 -42.23 7.50
C GLY A 49 5.44 -40.70 7.42
N VAL A 50 6.58 -40.05 7.65
CA VAL A 50 6.73 -38.58 7.62
C VAL A 50 6.67 -38.06 6.18
N SER A 51 5.84 -37.06 5.92
CA SER A 51 5.74 -36.37 4.63
C SER A 51 5.53 -34.88 4.80
N SER A 52 5.75 -34.10 3.74
CA SER A 52 5.57 -32.63 3.75
C SER A 52 4.93 -32.14 2.46
N ALA A 53 4.27 -30.99 2.54
CA ALA A 53 3.77 -30.24 1.38
C ALA A 53 4.69 -29.05 1.07
N ALA A 54 4.61 -28.54 -0.15
CA ALA A 54 5.31 -27.33 -0.59
C ALA A 54 4.52 -26.61 -1.69
N GLU A 55 4.63 -25.28 -1.71
CA GLU A 55 3.95 -24.41 -2.66
C GLU A 55 4.96 -23.55 -3.44
N LEU A 56 4.54 -23.15 -4.64
CA LEU A 56 5.15 -22.10 -5.43
C LEU A 56 4.22 -20.89 -5.39
N ILE A 57 4.81 -19.70 -5.18
CA ILE A 57 4.09 -18.42 -5.27
C ILE A 57 4.80 -17.58 -6.35
N ALA A 58 4.02 -16.99 -7.26
CA ALA A 58 4.47 -16.02 -8.23
C ALA A 58 3.48 -14.87 -8.33
N PHE A 59 3.94 -13.63 -8.31
CA PHE A 59 3.10 -12.44 -8.45
C PHE A 59 3.93 -11.22 -8.84
N GLY A 60 3.25 -10.17 -9.33
CA GLY A 60 3.86 -8.86 -9.49
C GLY A 60 4.10 -8.19 -8.14
N THR A 61 5.19 -7.44 -8.00
CA THR A 61 5.54 -6.76 -6.74
C THR A 61 4.55 -5.67 -6.34
N HIS A 62 3.79 -5.13 -7.32
CA HIS A 62 2.71 -4.14 -7.09
C HIS A 62 1.34 -4.81 -7.13
N VAL A 63 1.17 -5.90 -6.38
CA VAL A 63 -0.09 -6.67 -6.29
C VAL A 63 -0.37 -7.03 -4.84
N GLY A 64 -1.58 -6.73 -4.38
CA GLY A 64 -1.93 -6.84 -2.96
C GLY A 64 -1.41 -5.67 -2.14
N THR A 65 -1.36 -5.80 -0.83
CA THR A 65 -0.80 -4.77 0.03
C THR A 65 0.72 -4.70 -0.16
N HIS A 66 1.22 -3.54 -0.55
CA HIS A 66 2.64 -3.33 -0.81
C HIS A 66 3.07 -1.89 -0.55
N ILE A 67 4.36 -1.66 -0.63
CA ILE A 67 4.99 -0.35 -0.60
C ILE A 67 5.73 -0.10 -1.92
N ASP A 68 5.56 1.08 -2.49
CA ASP A 68 6.32 1.53 -3.63
C ASP A 68 7.67 2.09 -3.20
N GLY A 69 8.73 1.51 -3.75
CA GLY A 69 10.06 2.07 -3.70
C GLY A 69 10.21 3.26 -4.67
N LEU A 70 11.24 4.08 -4.46
CA LEU A 70 11.48 5.28 -5.29
C LEU A 70 11.83 4.94 -6.75
N GLY A 71 12.17 3.69 -7.03
CA GLY A 71 12.41 3.19 -8.38
C GLY A 71 11.14 2.84 -9.16
N HIS A 72 9.97 2.86 -8.51
CA HIS A 72 8.72 2.47 -9.17
C HIS A 72 8.28 3.44 -10.26
N PHE A 73 8.41 4.75 -10.04
CA PHE A 73 8.03 5.79 -11.00
C PHE A 73 9.20 6.63 -11.45
N SER A 74 9.17 7.06 -12.72
CA SER A 74 10.10 8.05 -13.28
C SER A 74 9.36 9.13 -14.04
N CYS A 75 9.95 10.32 -14.12
CA CYS A 75 9.47 11.39 -14.97
C CYS A 75 10.59 11.83 -15.93
N GLY A 76 10.35 11.70 -17.25
CA GLY A 76 11.38 11.92 -18.25
C GLY A 76 12.62 11.02 -18.08
N GLY A 77 12.43 9.79 -17.62
CA GLY A 77 13.50 8.82 -17.33
C GLY A 77 14.33 9.11 -16.08
N ARG A 78 13.92 10.09 -15.25
CA ARG A 78 14.61 10.46 -14.01
C ARG A 78 13.83 9.98 -12.79
N LEU A 79 14.55 9.43 -11.83
CA LEU A 79 14.08 9.03 -10.50
C LEU A 79 14.33 10.17 -9.49
N PHE A 80 13.86 9.99 -8.26
CA PHE A 80 14.09 10.93 -7.16
C PHE A 80 15.58 11.26 -7.01
N ALA A 81 15.88 12.54 -6.86
CA ALA A 81 17.24 13.06 -6.66
C ALA A 81 18.29 12.57 -7.69
N GLY A 82 17.87 12.01 -8.83
CA GLY A 82 18.78 11.44 -9.84
C GLY A 82 19.35 10.07 -9.49
N LEU A 83 18.73 9.35 -8.55
CA LEU A 83 19.12 7.99 -8.20
C LEU A 83 19.05 7.05 -9.41
N THR A 84 19.92 6.05 -9.44
CA THR A 84 19.83 4.90 -10.34
C THR A 84 18.75 3.94 -9.90
N MET A 85 18.34 2.99 -10.75
CA MET A 85 17.38 1.94 -10.38
C MET A 85 17.89 1.06 -9.24
N GLU A 86 19.20 0.82 -9.16
CA GLU A 86 19.81 0.06 -8.07
C GLU A 86 19.73 0.82 -6.72
N GLU A 87 20.05 2.12 -6.72
CA GLU A 87 19.98 2.95 -5.52
C GLU A 87 18.54 3.21 -5.06
N ALA A 88 17.58 3.22 -5.98
CA ALA A 88 16.16 3.41 -5.70
C ALA A 88 15.40 2.11 -5.41
N GLY A 89 16.11 0.98 -5.34
CA GLY A 89 15.53 -0.34 -5.07
C GLY A 89 14.87 -0.43 -3.70
N ILE A 90 13.80 -1.22 -3.62
CA ILE A 90 13.06 -1.43 -2.36
C ILE A 90 13.89 -2.14 -1.29
N ASP A 91 14.89 -2.90 -1.69
CA ASP A 91 15.85 -3.57 -0.81
C ASP A 91 16.76 -2.60 -0.04
N GLY A 92 16.90 -1.36 -0.53
CA GLY A 92 17.56 -0.26 0.19
C GLY A 92 16.71 0.40 1.27
N VAL A 93 15.42 0.12 1.35
CA VAL A 93 14.55 0.71 2.37
C VAL A 93 14.70 -0.03 3.70
N PRO A 94 15.13 0.66 4.79
CA PRO A 94 15.30 0.01 6.08
C PRO A 94 13.94 -0.43 6.67
N PRO A 95 13.94 -1.35 7.67
CA PRO A 95 12.71 -1.69 8.39
C PRO A 95 11.99 -0.46 8.91
N ILE A 96 10.68 -0.38 8.64
CA ILE A 96 9.86 0.79 8.94
C ILE A 96 9.24 0.63 10.32
N VAL A 97 9.66 1.46 11.28
CA VAL A 97 9.04 1.62 12.59
C VAL A 97 8.77 3.10 12.80
N ARG A 98 7.55 3.55 12.52
CA ARG A 98 7.18 4.96 12.51
C ARG A 98 5.80 5.19 13.10
N ARG A 99 5.53 6.41 13.49
CA ARG A 99 4.19 6.82 13.93
C ARG A 99 3.25 6.81 12.72
N GLY A 100 2.10 6.16 12.87
CA GLY A 100 1.02 6.19 11.88
C GLY A 100 -0.04 7.23 12.26
N ILE A 101 -0.43 8.06 11.31
CA ILE A 101 -1.55 9.00 11.42
C ILE A 101 -2.62 8.55 10.44
N TRP A 102 -3.85 8.52 10.89
CA TRP A 102 -4.92 7.96 10.12
C TRP A 102 -6.06 8.94 9.89
N MET A 103 -6.71 8.82 8.74
CA MET A 103 -7.94 9.50 8.36
C MET A 103 -8.98 8.47 7.91
N ASP A 104 -10.18 8.54 8.44
CA ASP A 104 -11.35 7.87 7.86
C ASP A 104 -12.14 8.87 7.02
N ALA A 105 -11.95 8.81 5.69
CA ALA A 105 -12.66 9.69 4.75
C ALA A 105 -14.11 9.24 4.48
N ALA A 106 -14.50 8.04 4.92
CA ALA A 106 -15.84 7.49 4.69
C ALA A 106 -16.34 6.69 5.90
N PRO A 107 -16.61 7.33 7.05
CA PRO A 107 -17.04 6.63 8.27
C PRO A 107 -18.27 5.75 8.03
N GLY A 108 -18.13 4.44 8.26
CA GLY A 108 -19.20 3.46 8.05
C GLY A 108 -19.59 3.19 6.59
N ALA A 109 -18.99 3.86 5.61
CA ALA A 109 -19.31 3.81 4.19
C ALA A 109 -18.08 3.59 3.29
N GLU A 110 -18.24 3.77 1.99
CA GLU A 110 -17.17 3.90 0.99
C GLU A 110 -17.37 5.21 0.22
N LEU A 111 -16.29 5.84 -0.21
CA LEU A 111 -16.36 7.01 -1.09
C LEU A 111 -16.89 6.61 -2.48
N SER A 112 -17.52 7.57 -3.15
CA SER A 112 -17.96 7.38 -4.53
C SER A 112 -16.76 7.25 -5.49
N GLU A 113 -17.00 6.61 -6.62
CA GLU A 113 -16.03 6.53 -7.73
C GLU A 113 -15.53 7.94 -8.11
N ASN A 114 -14.25 8.04 -8.42
CA ASN A 114 -13.59 9.29 -8.80
C ASN A 114 -13.59 10.40 -7.73
N TYR A 115 -14.01 10.13 -6.49
CA TYR A 115 -13.95 11.13 -5.42
C TYR A 115 -12.50 11.55 -5.19
N VAL A 116 -12.28 12.85 -5.06
CA VAL A 116 -10.96 13.44 -4.81
C VAL A 116 -10.93 13.99 -3.40
N ILE A 117 -10.09 13.42 -2.55
CA ILE A 117 -9.79 13.95 -1.24
C ILE A 117 -8.80 15.09 -1.42
N GLY A 118 -9.26 16.31 -1.18
CA GLY A 118 -8.45 17.52 -1.26
C GLY A 118 -7.64 17.76 0.02
N ARG A 119 -6.75 18.77 -0.05
CA ARG A 119 -5.90 19.15 1.08
C ARG A 119 -6.69 19.46 2.35
N GLU A 120 -7.70 20.33 2.24
CA GLU A 120 -8.45 20.80 3.42
C GLU A 120 -9.18 19.66 4.12
N GLU A 121 -9.77 18.76 3.35
CA GLU A 121 -10.45 17.58 3.84
C GLU A 121 -9.47 16.62 4.51
N LEU A 122 -8.32 16.36 3.87
CA LEU A 122 -7.27 15.53 4.45
C LEU A 122 -6.78 16.11 5.78
N GLU A 123 -6.39 17.39 5.81
CA GLU A 123 -5.86 18.05 7.00
C GLU A 123 -6.87 18.05 8.16
N ALA A 124 -8.15 18.29 7.88
CA ALA A 124 -9.20 18.31 8.88
C ALA A 124 -9.61 16.92 9.39
N GLY A 125 -9.47 15.89 8.56
CA GLY A 125 -9.89 14.52 8.89
C GLY A 125 -8.84 13.67 9.61
N LEU A 126 -7.60 14.14 9.72
CA LEU A 126 -6.54 13.38 10.36
C LEU A 126 -6.71 13.26 11.87
N SER A 127 -6.41 12.09 12.40
CA SER A 127 -6.54 11.75 13.83
C SER A 127 -5.61 12.55 14.75
N SER A 128 -4.55 13.13 14.22
CA SER A 128 -3.56 13.93 14.95
C SER A 128 -2.76 14.83 13.98
N PRO A 129 -2.11 15.90 14.47
CA PRO A 129 -1.18 16.68 13.66
C PRO A 129 -0.04 15.80 13.10
N VAL A 130 0.32 16.05 11.85
CA VAL A 130 1.40 15.34 11.16
C VAL A 130 2.74 15.95 11.52
N GLU A 131 3.71 15.11 11.83
CA GLU A 131 5.11 15.44 12.09
C GLU A 131 6.02 14.85 11.00
N PRO A 132 7.20 15.43 10.78
CA PRO A 132 8.16 14.87 9.84
C PRO A 132 8.51 13.41 10.17
N GLY A 133 8.46 12.56 9.15
CA GLY A 133 8.74 11.13 9.27
C GLY A 133 7.54 10.24 9.59
N ASP A 134 6.34 10.79 9.76
CA ASP A 134 5.12 10.01 9.94
C ASP A 134 4.74 9.21 8.69
N VAL A 135 3.90 8.22 8.89
CA VAL A 135 3.15 7.52 7.84
C VAL A 135 1.69 7.93 7.93
N VAL A 136 1.14 8.48 6.85
CA VAL A 136 -0.26 8.91 6.79
C VAL A 136 -1.09 7.86 6.05
N LEU A 137 -2.15 7.36 6.67
CA LEU A 137 -3.04 6.33 6.14
C LEU A 137 -4.44 6.90 5.92
N VAL A 138 -4.99 6.72 4.72
CA VAL A 138 -6.29 7.25 4.32
C VAL A 138 -7.23 6.10 4.00
N ARG A 139 -8.26 5.92 4.81
CA ARG A 139 -9.33 4.97 4.55
C ARG A 139 -10.38 5.62 3.66
N THR A 140 -10.57 5.06 2.48
CA THR A 140 -11.62 5.45 1.53
C THR A 140 -12.86 4.54 1.59
N GLY A 141 -12.75 3.42 2.30
CA GLY A 141 -13.74 2.34 2.34
C GLY A 141 -13.68 1.43 1.12
N TRP A 142 -12.80 1.70 0.15
CA TRP A 142 -12.65 0.90 -1.06
C TRP A 142 -12.13 -0.51 -0.78
N GLY A 143 -11.35 -0.69 0.27
CA GLY A 143 -10.84 -1.96 0.76
C GLY A 143 -11.93 -3.01 1.01
N ARG A 144 -13.18 -2.61 1.29
CA ARG A 144 -14.34 -3.51 1.43
C ARG A 144 -14.60 -4.36 0.18
N ARG A 145 -14.16 -3.88 -0.98
CA ARG A 145 -14.33 -4.55 -2.27
C ARG A 145 -13.27 -5.62 -2.54
N TRP A 146 -12.29 -5.80 -1.66
CA TRP A 146 -11.12 -6.66 -1.89
C TRP A 146 -11.47 -8.08 -2.35
N ARG A 147 -12.54 -8.68 -1.82
CA ARG A 147 -12.97 -10.03 -2.17
C ARG A 147 -13.70 -10.13 -3.52
N ASP A 148 -14.00 -8.99 -4.14
CA ASP A 148 -14.58 -8.91 -5.48
C ASP A 148 -13.61 -8.14 -6.38
N ALA A 149 -12.69 -8.88 -7.01
CA ALA A 149 -11.63 -8.29 -7.83
C ALA A 149 -12.16 -7.36 -8.94
N ARG A 150 -13.31 -7.71 -9.53
CA ARG A 150 -13.93 -6.90 -10.57
C ARG A 150 -14.43 -5.57 -10.03
N ARG A 151 -15.11 -5.59 -8.88
CA ARG A 151 -15.58 -4.37 -8.23
C ARG A 151 -14.44 -3.54 -7.65
N PHE A 152 -13.38 -4.18 -7.14
CA PHE A 152 -12.22 -3.47 -6.61
C PHE A 152 -11.50 -2.70 -7.70
N VAL A 153 -11.22 -3.32 -8.85
CA VAL A 153 -10.56 -2.65 -10.00
C VAL A 153 -11.50 -1.65 -10.68
N ASN A 154 -12.82 -1.94 -10.71
CA ASN A 154 -13.92 -1.05 -11.13
C ASN A 154 -13.59 -0.20 -12.38
N GLU A 155 -13.19 -0.84 -13.47
CA GLU A 155 -12.81 -0.16 -14.72
C GLU A 155 -11.80 0.99 -14.51
N GLN A 156 -10.94 0.85 -13.51
CA GLN A 156 -9.93 1.84 -13.13
C GLN A 156 -10.53 3.18 -12.65
N ARG A 157 -11.64 3.12 -11.91
CA ARG A 157 -12.31 4.28 -11.31
C ARG A 157 -12.35 4.12 -9.80
N GLN A 158 -11.50 4.83 -9.09
CA GLN A 158 -11.39 4.73 -7.64
C GLN A 158 -11.25 6.10 -6.99
N PRO A 159 -11.78 6.29 -5.77
CA PRO A 159 -11.50 7.48 -4.98
C PRO A 159 -10.03 7.50 -4.55
N GLY A 160 -9.53 8.65 -4.17
CA GLY A 160 -8.19 8.81 -3.63
C GLY A 160 -7.82 10.27 -3.44
N ILE A 161 -6.60 10.52 -3.00
CA ILE A 161 -6.13 11.88 -2.77
C ILE A 161 -5.87 12.62 -4.09
N GLY A 162 -6.01 13.95 -4.05
CA GLY A 162 -5.61 14.87 -5.12
C GLY A 162 -4.17 15.36 -4.97
N ILE A 163 -3.68 16.05 -6.00
CA ILE A 163 -2.31 16.59 -6.02
C ILE A 163 -2.08 17.66 -4.94
N ASP A 164 -3.08 18.41 -4.56
CA ASP A 164 -3.00 19.43 -3.49
C ASP A 164 -2.81 18.77 -2.11
N ALA A 165 -3.49 17.65 -1.86
CA ALA A 165 -3.29 16.84 -0.67
C ALA A 165 -1.86 16.22 -0.64
N ALA A 166 -1.38 15.67 -1.77
CA ALA A 166 -0.03 15.14 -1.88
C ALA A 166 1.05 16.21 -1.62
N ARG A 167 0.89 17.42 -2.16
CA ARG A 167 1.78 18.53 -1.89
C ARG A 167 1.76 18.98 -0.43
N TRP A 168 0.61 18.92 0.20
CA TRP A 168 0.53 19.19 1.63
C TRP A 168 1.27 18.12 2.44
N LEU A 169 1.10 16.83 2.14
CA LEU A 169 1.83 15.74 2.78
C LEU A 169 3.35 15.90 2.64
N SER A 170 3.83 16.21 1.43
CA SER A 170 5.27 16.44 1.21
C SER A 170 5.79 17.64 1.97
N SER A 171 4.99 18.73 2.08
CA SER A 171 5.35 19.90 2.88
C SER A 171 5.46 19.62 4.38
N ARG A 172 4.82 18.54 4.85
CA ARG A 172 4.91 18.06 6.25
C ARG A 172 6.10 17.10 6.45
N GLY A 173 6.78 16.69 5.40
CA GLY A 173 7.92 15.78 5.47
C GLY A 173 7.53 14.36 5.90
N VAL A 174 6.37 13.86 5.49
CA VAL A 174 5.97 12.48 5.78
C VAL A 174 6.95 11.48 5.17
N PHE A 175 7.11 10.33 5.79
CA PHE A 175 7.92 9.23 5.25
C PHE A 175 7.18 8.48 4.14
N ALA A 176 5.89 8.22 4.37
CA ALA A 176 5.03 7.52 3.41
C ALA A 176 3.58 7.97 3.56
N ALA A 177 2.81 7.78 2.51
CA ALA A 177 1.36 7.90 2.54
C ALA A 177 0.73 6.65 1.93
N GLY A 178 -0.44 6.23 2.42
CA GLY A 178 -1.09 5.03 1.91
C GLY A 178 -2.60 5.05 2.01
N ALA A 179 -3.25 4.16 1.24
CA ALA A 179 -4.69 3.99 1.25
C ALA A 179 -5.13 2.55 1.00
N ASP A 180 -6.42 2.32 1.15
CA ASP A 180 -7.09 1.03 0.91
C ASP A 180 -7.52 0.82 -0.55
N ASN A 181 -7.24 1.78 -1.43
CA ASN A 181 -7.43 1.67 -2.89
C ASN A 181 -6.15 1.17 -3.59
N VAL A 182 -6.16 1.11 -4.94
CA VAL A 182 -5.08 0.52 -5.75
C VAL A 182 -3.93 1.48 -6.03
N ALA A 183 -4.06 2.78 -5.73
CA ALA A 183 -3.11 3.78 -6.22
C ALA A 183 -2.91 4.96 -5.26
N LEU A 184 -3.44 4.94 -4.03
CA LEU A 184 -3.50 6.11 -3.14
C LEU A 184 -4.20 7.30 -3.79
N GLU A 185 -3.80 7.68 -5.01
CA GLU A 185 -4.45 8.77 -5.76
C GLU A 185 -5.78 8.36 -6.39
N ARG A 186 -6.60 9.35 -6.68
CA ARG A 186 -7.85 9.16 -7.42
C ARG A 186 -7.56 8.66 -8.84
N ILE A 187 -8.23 7.60 -9.26
CA ILE A 187 -8.16 7.03 -10.61
C ILE A 187 -9.47 7.34 -11.35
N PRO A 188 -9.43 7.72 -12.64
CA PRO A 188 -8.27 7.80 -13.56
C PRO A 188 -7.39 9.03 -13.32
N SER A 189 -6.09 8.84 -13.37
CA SER A 189 -5.09 9.90 -13.33
C SER A 189 -4.09 9.71 -14.49
N PRO A 190 -4.36 10.28 -15.68
CA PRO A 190 -3.56 10.01 -16.87
C PRO A 190 -2.08 10.39 -16.75
N ARG A 191 -1.73 11.27 -15.83
CA ARG A 191 -0.35 11.69 -15.58
C ARG A 191 0.21 11.16 -14.28
N MET A 192 -0.59 10.41 -13.50
CA MET A 192 -0.20 9.90 -12.18
C MET A 192 0.48 10.97 -11.33
N GLU A 193 -0.19 12.11 -11.19
CA GLU A 193 0.41 13.34 -10.63
C GLU A 193 0.83 13.18 -9.17
N VAL A 194 0.08 12.41 -8.39
CA VAL A 194 0.41 12.13 -6.99
C VAL A 194 1.62 11.20 -6.90
N HIS A 195 1.69 10.13 -7.69
CA HIS A 195 2.84 9.24 -7.76
C HIS A 195 4.11 10.00 -8.16
N VAL A 196 4.03 10.78 -9.23
CA VAL A 196 5.17 11.60 -9.69
C VAL A 196 5.60 12.54 -8.56
N HIS A 197 4.66 13.24 -7.92
CA HIS A 197 5.00 14.20 -6.87
C HIS A 197 5.61 13.51 -5.64
N LEU A 198 5.03 12.42 -5.17
CA LEU A 198 5.51 11.75 -3.95
C LEU A 198 6.81 10.97 -4.21
N LEU A 199 6.82 10.06 -5.20
CA LEU A 199 7.95 9.17 -5.44
C LEU A 199 9.13 9.89 -6.12
N VAL A 200 8.87 10.71 -7.18
CA VAL A 200 9.93 11.26 -8.02
C VAL A 200 10.40 12.64 -7.55
N GLU A 201 9.49 13.50 -7.10
CA GLU A 201 9.83 14.86 -6.71
C GLU A 201 10.19 14.97 -5.23
N SER A 202 9.56 14.15 -4.36
CA SER A 202 9.62 14.33 -2.90
C SER A 202 10.32 13.19 -2.16
N GLY A 203 10.56 12.03 -2.78
CA GLY A 203 11.19 10.87 -2.13
C GLY A 203 10.32 10.24 -1.04
N ILE A 204 9.00 10.28 -1.19
CA ILE A 204 8.01 9.78 -0.25
C ILE A 204 7.44 8.48 -0.81
N HIS A 205 7.45 7.42 0.01
CA HIS A 205 6.91 6.12 -0.36
C HIS A 205 5.38 6.12 -0.41
N ILE A 206 4.82 5.22 -1.22
CA ILE A 206 3.37 4.99 -1.30
C ILE A 206 3.05 3.59 -0.77
N LEU A 207 1.96 3.46 -0.01
CA LEU A 207 1.42 2.19 0.47
C LEU A 207 0.05 1.98 -0.18
N GLU A 208 -0.14 0.82 -0.79
CA GLU A 208 -1.36 0.55 -1.56
C GLU A 208 -2.09 -0.70 -1.11
N CYS A 209 -3.37 -0.78 -1.43
CA CYS A 209 -4.23 -1.92 -1.13
C CYS A 209 -4.24 -2.31 0.36
N LEU A 210 -4.20 -1.34 1.25
CA LEU A 210 -4.23 -1.60 2.69
C LEU A 210 -5.60 -2.13 3.14
N ASN A 211 -5.61 -2.97 4.17
CA ASN A 211 -6.83 -3.33 4.88
C ASN A 211 -7.06 -2.34 6.02
N LEU A 212 -7.85 -1.30 5.76
CA LEU A 212 -8.20 -0.26 6.75
C LEU A 212 -9.61 -0.45 7.33
N GLU A 213 -10.20 -1.63 7.20
CA GLU A 213 -11.51 -2.02 7.77
C GLU A 213 -11.40 -2.70 9.14
N VAL A 214 -10.29 -2.56 9.86
CA VAL A 214 -9.95 -3.24 11.13
C VAL A 214 -10.26 -2.42 12.37
#